data_a937f8c725ef88d4ae8556f25deee8a5
#
_entry.id   a937f8c725ef88d4ae8556f25deee8a5
#
_cell.length_a   1.000
_cell.length_b   1.000
_cell.length_c   1.000
_cell.angle_alpha   90.00
_cell.angle_beta   90.00
_cell.angle_gamma   90.00
#
_symmetry.space_group_name_H-M   'P 1'
#
loop_
_entity.id
_entity.type
_entity.pdbx_description
1 polymer ?
#
loop_
_entity_poly.entity_id
_entity_poly.type
_entity_poly.pdbx_seq_one_letter_code
_entity_poly.pdbx_strand_id
1 'polypeptide(L)'
;MSYRRTAGVLSESADGRAMLAAPDGNEVIVLNDTGTLVWGLLEDHDDPAQLAQLVHEAYPEIPLDAVTSDVQAFLAELLAADLVEQT
;
A
#
# COMPACT_ATOMS: atom_id res chain seq x y z
N MET A 1 -2.06 -0.96 15.74
CA MET A 1 -2.61 -0.09 14.68
C MET A 1 -2.84 -0.92 13.43
N SER A 2 -4.02 -0.82 12.87
CA SER A 2 -4.40 -1.57 11.67
C SER A 2 -4.75 -0.62 10.54
N TYR A 3 -4.49 -1.04 9.31
CA TYR A 3 -4.81 -0.28 8.11
C TYR A 3 -5.71 -1.11 7.21
N ARG A 4 -6.65 -0.47 6.55
CA ARG A 4 -7.50 -1.12 5.55
C ARG A 4 -7.78 -0.15 4.41
N ARG A 5 -8.11 -0.69 3.25
CA ARG A 5 -8.47 0.11 2.09
C ARG A 5 -9.76 0.88 2.39
N THR A 6 -9.78 2.16 2.00
CA THR A 6 -10.99 2.96 2.08
C THR A 6 -12.04 2.42 1.11
N ALA A 7 -13.29 2.32 1.57
CA ALA A 7 -14.39 1.91 0.70
C ALA A 7 -14.58 2.92 -0.43
N GLY A 8 -14.82 2.41 -1.64
CA GLY A 8 -15.05 3.25 -2.81
C GLY A 8 -13.80 3.67 -3.57
N VAL A 9 -12.61 3.26 -3.11
CA VAL A 9 -11.38 3.49 -3.87
C VAL A 9 -11.40 2.62 -5.13
N LEU A 10 -11.18 3.25 -6.28
CA LEU A 10 -11.05 2.54 -7.54
C LEU A 10 -9.59 2.15 -7.74
N SER A 11 -9.36 0.91 -8.13
CA SER A 11 -8.01 0.46 -8.45
C SER A 11 -8.01 -0.31 -9.76
N GLU A 12 -7.02 0.00 -10.60
CA GLU A 12 -6.81 -0.69 -11.87
C GLU A 12 -5.33 -1.02 -11.98
N SER A 13 -5.03 -2.05 -12.76
CA SER A 13 -3.65 -2.43 -13.04
C SER A 13 -3.33 -2.14 -14.48
N ALA A 14 -2.19 -1.50 -14.71
CA ALA A 14 -1.66 -1.26 -16.04
C ALA A 14 -0.15 -1.54 -15.99
N ASP A 15 0.32 -2.41 -16.87
CA ASP A 15 1.75 -2.79 -16.96
C ASP A 15 2.32 -3.30 -15.63
N GLY A 16 1.51 -4.03 -14.85
CA GLY A 16 1.93 -4.59 -13.58
C GLY A 16 1.95 -3.58 -12.42
N ARG A 17 1.45 -2.36 -12.63
CA ARG A 17 1.36 -1.33 -11.61
C ARG A 17 -0.09 -0.98 -11.31
N ALA A 18 -0.39 -0.80 -10.04
CA ALA A 18 -1.71 -0.36 -9.64
C ALA A 18 -1.85 1.15 -9.78
N MET A 19 -3.01 1.57 -10.26
CA MET A 19 -3.43 2.97 -10.27
C MET A 19 -4.63 3.09 -9.36
N LEU A 20 -4.59 4.06 -8.44
CA LEU A 20 -5.63 4.26 -7.44
C LEU A 20 -6.30 5.61 -7.65
N ALA A 21 -7.62 5.62 -7.54
CA ALA A 21 -8.39 6.87 -7.50
C ALA A 21 -9.18 6.92 -6.21
N ALA A 22 -9.05 8.03 -5.48
CA ALA A 22 -9.81 8.27 -4.26
C ALA A 22 -11.31 8.32 -4.56
N PRO A 23 -12.19 8.08 -3.57
CA PRO A 23 -13.63 8.10 -3.79
C PRO A 23 -14.16 9.43 -4.36
N ASP A 24 -13.47 10.53 -4.10
CA ASP A 24 -13.85 11.84 -4.65
C ASP A 24 -13.43 12.00 -6.11
N GLY A 25 -12.57 11.13 -6.63
CA GLY A 25 -12.15 11.13 -8.02
C GLY A 25 -11.21 12.26 -8.44
N ASN A 26 -10.70 13.05 -7.49
CA ASN A 26 -9.88 14.22 -7.80
C ASN A 26 -8.43 13.90 -8.12
N GLU A 27 -7.91 12.76 -7.67
CA GLU A 27 -6.52 12.37 -7.90
C GLU A 27 -6.43 10.93 -8.33
N VAL A 28 -5.47 10.67 -9.22
CA VAL A 28 -5.07 9.31 -9.57
C VAL A 28 -3.61 9.15 -9.18
N ILE A 29 -3.33 8.10 -8.42
CA ILE A 29 -1.97 7.79 -7.95
C ILE A 29 -1.53 6.51 -8.61
N VAL A 30 -0.34 6.53 -9.24
CA VAL A 30 0.26 5.34 -9.84
C VAL A 30 1.29 4.81 -8.84
N LEU A 31 1.15 3.54 -8.47
CA LEU A 31 2.05 2.90 -7.50
C LEU A 31 3.23 2.26 -8.22
N ASN A 32 4.40 2.29 -7.57
CA ASN A 32 5.54 1.52 -8.03
C ASN A 32 5.35 0.03 -7.69
N ASP A 33 6.31 -0.82 -8.02
CA ASP A 33 6.20 -2.27 -7.82
C ASP A 33 5.96 -2.63 -6.35
N THR A 34 6.71 -2.03 -5.44
CA THR A 34 6.57 -2.29 -4.00
C THR A 34 5.22 -1.79 -3.49
N GLY A 35 4.80 -0.59 -3.88
CA GLY A 35 3.50 -0.03 -3.50
C GLY A 35 2.36 -0.86 -4.04
N THR A 36 2.48 -1.36 -5.27
CA THR A 36 1.47 -2.24 -5.88
C THR A 36 1.34 -3.52 -5.05
N LEU A 37 2.46 -4.09 -4.61
CA LEU A 37 2.44 -5.29 -3.77
C LEU A 37 1.76 -5.01 -2.42
N VAL A 38 2.12 -3.92 -1.75
CA VAL A 38 1.51 -3.56 -0.46
C VAL A 38 0.01 -3.34 -0.62
N TRP A 39 -0.40 -2.63 -1.67
CA TRP A 39 -1.82 -2.41 -1.93
C TRP A 39 -2.58 -3.73 -2.07
N GLY A 40 -2.01 -4.69 -2.80
CA GLY A 40 -2.61 -6.02 -2.95
C GLY A 40 -2.71 -6.77 -1.62
N LEU A 41 -1.65 -6.69 -0.80
CA LEU A 41 -1.62 -7.36 0.50
C LEU A 41 -2.62 -6.78 1.50
N LEU A 42 -2.96 -5.50 1.38
CA LEU A 42 -3.95 -4.85 2.25
C LEU A 42 -5.34 -5.46 2.14
N GLU A 43 -5.61 -6.22 1.09
CA GLU A 43 -6.88 -6.93 0.95
C GLU A 43 -7.07 -7.95 2.07
N ASP A 44 -5.99 -8.62 2.50
CA ASP A 44 -6.05 -9.71 3.47
C ASP A 44 -5.25 -9.44 4.75
N HIS A 45 -4.45 -8.37 4.78
CA HIS A 45 -3.53 -8.09 5.88
C HIS A 45 -3.68 -6.63 6.30
N ASP A 46 -3.74 -6.38 7.59
CA ASP A 46 -3.96 -5.04 8.14
C ASP A 46 -2.83 -4.55 9.05
N ASP A 47 -1.88 -5.40 9.40
CA ASP A 47 -0.79 -5.08 10.33
C ASP A 47 0.44 -4.60 9.56
N PRO A 48 0.93 -3.37 9.82
CA PRO A 48 2.11 -2.86 9.11
C PRO A 48 3.36 -3.74 9.25
N ALA A 49 3.57 -4.35 10.42
CA ALA A 49 4.71 -5.24 10.63
C ALA A 49 4.62 -6.49 9.77
N GLN A 50 3.42 -7.04 9.62
CA GLN A 50 3.18 -8.18 8.75
C GLN A 50 3.35 -7.81 7.29
N LEU A 51 2.84 -6.65 6.88
CA LEU A 51 3.02 -6.15 5.52
C LEU A 51 4.50 -6.01 5.18
N ALA A 52 5.30 -5.45 6.09
CA ALA A 52 6.73 -5.30 5.89
C ALA A 52 7.41 -6.66 5.74
N GLN A 53 7.04 -7.63 6.56
CA GLN A 53 7.60 -8.99 6.50
C GLN A 53 7.29 -9.64 5.15
N LEU A 54 6.06 -9.52 4.67
CA LEU A 54 5.65 -10.10 3.39
C LEU A 54 6.35 -9.44 2.21
N VAL A 55 6.55 -8.12 2.26
CA VAL A 55 7.30 -7.41 1.23
C VAL A 55 8.76 -7.85 1.25
N HIS A 56 9.34 -8.03 2.44
CA HIS A 56 10.73 -8.50 2.57
C HIS A 56 10.89 -9.91 1.98
N GLU A 57 9.90 -10.77 2.14
CA GLU A 57 9.93 -12.11 1.55
C GLU A 57 9.94 -12.05 0.02
N ALA A 58 9.27 -11.06 -0.57
CA ALA A 58 9.26 -10.86 -2.02
C ALA A 58 10.55 -10.22 -2.53
N TYR A 59 11.22 -9.41 -1.70
CA TYR A 59 12.46 -8.70 -2.06
C TYR A 59 13.51 -8.93 -0.98
N PRO A 60 14.02 -10.18 -0.84
CA PRO A 60 14.91 -10.53 0.27
C PRO A 60 16.25 -9.81 0.25
N GLU A 61 16.66 -9.24 -0.88
CA GLU A 61 17.88 -8.46 -1.01
C GLU A 61 17.80 -7.09 -0.32
N ILE A 62 16.58 -6.62 0.00
CA ILE A 62 16.39 -5.36 0.70
C ILE A 62 16.30 -5.66 2.20
N PRO A 63 17.11 -5.00 3.06
CA PRO A 63 17.05 -5.24 4.51
C PRO A 63 15.66 -4.98 5.08
N LEU A 64 15.25 -5.78 6.06
CA LEU A 64 13.92 -5.68 6.65
C LEU A 64 13.64 -4.30 7.27
N ASP A 65 14.63 -3.67 7.89
CA ASP A 65 14.44 -2.34 8.47
C ASP A 65 14.19 -1.28 7.42
N ALA A 66 14.83 -1.38 6.25
CA ALA A 66 14.56 -0.49 5.12
C ALA A 66 13.15 -0.72 4.58
N VAL A 67 12.74 -1.97 4.42
CA VAL A 67 11.38 -2.32 3.97
C VAL A 67 10.34 -1.79 4.96
N THR A 68 10.59 -1.97 6.26
CA THR A 68 9.67 -1.50 7.30
C THR A 68 9.47 0.00 7.21
N SER A 69 10.57 0.75 7.06
CA SER A 69 10.50 2.20 6.92
C SER A 69 9.72 2.62 5.68
N ASP A 70 9.96 1.96 4.54
CA ASP A 70 9.28 2.25 3.29
C ASP A 70 7.78 1.93 3.37
N VAL A 71 7.42 0.81 3.99
CA VAL A 71 6.00 0.44 4.15
C VAL A 71 5.28 1.46 5.03
N GLN A 72 5.90 1.88 6.13
CA GLN A 72 5.31 2.89 7.02
C GLN A 72 5.12 4.22 6.30
N ALA A 73 6.11 4.67 5.54
CA ALA A 73 6.01 5.91 4.77
C ALA A 73 4.92 5.82 3.71
N PHE A 74 4.83 4.68 3.03
CA PHE A 74 3.80 4.46 2.02
C PHE A 74 2.39 4.47 2.61
N LEU A 75 2.19 3.79 3.74
CA LEU A 75 0.89 3.79 4.42
C LEU A 75 0.51 5.21 4.87
N ALA A 76 1.47 6.01 5.34
CA ALA A 76 1.21 7.39 5.72
C ALA A 76 0.78 8.22 4.51
N GLU A 77 1.38 8.01 3.34
CA GLU A 77 0.97 8.69 2.11
C GLU A 77 -0.44 8.29 1.69
N LEU A 78 -0.77 7.00 1.77
CA LEU A 78 -2.11 6.53 1.43
C LEU A 78 -3.15 7.08 2.41
N LEU A 79 -2.80 7.16 3.69
CA LEU A 79 -3.69 7.71 4.71
C LEU A 79 -3.96 9.20 4.45
N ALA A 80 -2.93 9.98 4.11
CA ALA A 80 -3.07 11.39 3.77
C ALA A 80 -3.92 11.62 2.53
N ALA A 81 -3.94 10.66 1.61
CA ALA A 81 -4.75 10.73 0.38
C ALA A 81 -6.13 10.10 0.54
N ASP A 82 -6.50 9.68 1.74
CA ASP A 82 -7.79 9.01 2.03
C ASP A 82 -7.98 7.70 1.26
N LEU A 83 -6.89 7.05 0.92
CA LEU A 83 -6.94 5.76 0.20
C LEU A 83 -6.95 4.56 1.16
N VAL A 84 -6.53 4.76 2.40
CA VAL A 84 -6.63 3.78 3.46
C VAL A 84 -7.16 4.45 4.73
N GLU A 85 -7.71 3.62 5.61
CA GLU A 85 -8.17 4.03 6.93
C GLU A 85 -7.30 3.37 7.98
N GLN A 86 -7.09 4.05 9.09
CA GLN A 86 -6.32 3.54 10.23
C GLN A 86 -7.26 3.32 11.41
N THR A 87 -7.13 2.17 12.05
CA THR A 87 -7.93 1.84 13.23
C THR A 87 -7.07 1.52 14.44
#